data_18fa234139b27301286053b5572aaf82
#
_entry.id   18fa234139b27301286053b5572aaf82
#
_cell.length_a   1.000
_cell.length_b   1.000
_cell.length_c   1.000
_cell.angle_alpha   90.00
_cell.angle_beta   90.00
_cell.angle_gamma   90.00
#
_symmetry.space_group_name_H-M   'P 1'
#
loop_
_entity.id
_entity.type
_entity.pdbx_description
1 polymer ?
#
loop_
_entity_poly.entity_id
_entity_poly.type
_entity_poly.pdbx_seq_one_letter_code
_entity_poly.pdbx_strand_id
1 'polypeptide(L)'
;MKPMAFTGWPVEAVEFYEGLTADNSKTYWQGNKAVYDDCVRAPMEQLLAELADEFGPAKLFRPYRDVRFSSDKTPYKTTCAATLGSGPGQAYVSFSADGLSAGGGLYMPDSAALQRYRAAVTREKSGAELAAIVLALREAGFTTMAHEVLKTAPRGTAADHPRIDLLRHKGMAVMKAWPVGGWMGTAKAKDRVVTALRAAAPLNEWLTRNVG
;
A
#
# COMPACT_ATOMS: atom_id res chain seq x y z
N MET A 1 22.90 -10.08 16.78
CA MET A 1 22.11 -11.27 16.39
C MET A 1 21.66 -11.07 14.95
N LYS A 2 21.90 -12.01 14.04
CA LYS A 2 21.42 -11.92 12.66
C LYS A 2 19.89 -11.98 12.73
N PRO A 3 19.13 -11.05 12.09
CA PRO A 3 17.69 -11.16 12.09
C PRO A 3 17.28 -12.53 11.53
N MET A 4 16.24 -13.14 12.11
CA MET A 4 15.69 -14.38 11.58
C MET A 4 15.17 -14.14 10.17
N ALA A 5 15.44 -15.07 9.25
CA ALA A 5 14.98 -14.96 7.88
C ALA A 5 13.44 -15.06 7.83
N PHE A 6 12.83 -14.30 6.93
CA PHE A 6 11.40 -14.38 6.67
C PHE A 6 11.02 -15.74 6.07
N THR A 7 10.11 -16.43 6.69
CA THR A 7 9.64 -17.77 6.28
C THR A 7 8.15 -17.80 5.88
N GLY A 8 7.46 -16.66 5.92
CA GLY A 8 6.03 -16.54 5.67
C GLY A 8 5.23 -16.22 6.92
N TRP A 9 3.92 -16.04 6.76
CA TRP A 9 2.97 -15.89 7.86
C TRP A 9 2.31 -17.23 8.17
N PRO A 10 2.30 -17.69 9.44
CA PRO A 10 1.56 -18.89 9.83
C PRO A 10 0.04 -18.66 9.73
N VAL A 11 -0.74 -19.74 9.73
CA VAL A 11 -2.21 -19.67 9.58
C VAL A 11 -2.86 -18.85 10.69
N GLU A 12 -2.32 -18.88 11.88
CA GLU A 12 -2.77 -18.12 13.05
C GLU A 12 -2.79 -16.61 12.81
N ALA A 13 -1.98 -16.11 11.88
CA ALA A 13 -1.99 -14.71 11.49
C ALA A 13 -3.28 -14.31 10.75
N VAL A 14 -3.81 -15.21 9.92
CA VAL A 14 -5.10 -15.03 9.21
C VAL A 14 -6.23 -15.13 10.22
N GLU A 15 -6.26 -16.19 11.03
CA GLU A 15 -7.26 -16.44 12.07
C GLU A 15 -7.35 -15.28 13.06
N PHE A 16 -6.21 -14.69 13.43
CA PHE A 16 -6.18 -13.49 14.27
C PHE A 16 -6.98 -12.34 13.65
N TYR A 17 -6.81 -12.05 12.35
CA TYR A 17 -7.54 -10.96 11.70
C TYR A 17 -8.99 -11.31 11.40
N GLU A 18 -9.33 -12.56 11.15
CA GLU A 18 -10.72 -13.02 11.06
C GLU A 18 -11.45 -12.76 12.38
N GLY A 19 -10.86 -13.18 13.50
CA GLY A 19 -11.39 -12.94 14.82
C GLY A 19 -11.46 -11.45 15.19
N LEU A 20 -10.44 -10.65 14.84
CA LEU A 20 -10.45 -9.20 15.07
C LEU A 20 -11.50 -8.49 14.19
N THR A 21 -11.82 -9.02 13.03
CA THR A 21 -12.89 -8.47 12.17
C THR A 21 -14.27 -8.78 12.77
N ALA A 22 -14.45 -9.96 13.37
CA ALA A 22 -15.68 -10.36 14.04
C ALA A 22 -15.87 -9.63 15.37
N ASP A 23 -14.80 -9.41 16.13
CA ASP A 23 -14.82 -8.72 17.46
C ASP A 23 -13.64 -7.74 17.55
N ASN A 24 -13.83 -6.50 17.08
CA ASN A 24 -12.81 -5.45 17.16
C ASN A 24 -12.86 -4.74 18.52
N SER A 25 -12.75 -5.52 19.60
CA SER A 25 -12.77 -5.03 20.97
C SER A 25 -11.40 -5.02 21.65
N LYS A 26 -11.29 -4.24 22.73
CA LYS A 26 -10.09 -4.26 23.59
C LYS A 26 -9.89 -5.63 24.25
N THR A 27 -10.97 -6.34 24.56
CA THR A 27 -10.94 -7.67 25.18
C THR A 27 -10.31 -8.68 24.21
N TYR A 28 -10.81 -8.75 22.96
CA TYR A 28 -10.23 -9.62 21.94
C TYR A 28 -8.75 -9.31 21.73
N TRP A 29 -8.42 -8.03 21.54
CA TRP A 29 -7.05 -7.60 21.33
C TRP A 29 -6.10 -8.01 22.45
N GLN A 30 -6.49 -7.77 23.71
CA GLN A 30 -5.67 -8.12 24.86
C GLN A 30 -5.48 -9.63 25.02
N GLY A 31 -6.52 -10.41 24.76
CA GLY A 31 -6.47 -11.87 24.82
C GLY A 31 -5.60 -12.49 23.72
N ASN A 32 -5.49 -11.83 22.55
CA ASN A 32 -4.77 -12.36 21.38
C ASN A 32 -3.50 -11.57 21.03
N LYS A 33 -3.04 -10.67 21.92
CA LYS A 33 -1.89 -9.80 21.63
C LYS A 33 -0.60 -10.59 21.36
N ALA A 34 -0.36 -11.69 22.02
CA ALA A 34 0.80 -12.55 21.78
C ALA A 34 0.75 -13.14 20.36
N VAL A 35 -0.42 -13.60 19.90
CA VAL A 35 -0.61 -14.09 18.51
C VAL A 35 -0.31 -12.97 17.50
N TYR A 36 -0.80 -11.76 17.75
CA TYR A 36 -0.47 -10.62 16.91
C TYR A 36 1.04 -10.34 16.86
N ASP A 37 1.69 -10.29 18.00
CA ASP A 37 3.12 -9.97 18.08
C ASP A 37 3.97 -11.06 17.39
N ASP A 38 3.68 -12.34 17.62
CA ASP A 38 4.49 -13.47 17.14
C ASP A 38 4.13 -13.91 15.72
N CYS A 39 2.83 -13.94 15.37
CA CYS A 39 2.37 -14.50 14.11
C CYS A 39 2.11 -13.45 13.02
N VAL A 40 1.84 -12.20 13.39
CA VAL A 40 1.55 -11.12 12.41
C VAL A 40 2.72 -10.15 12.31
N ARG A 41 3.09 -9.53 13.44
CA ARG A 41 4.05 -8.44 13.48
C ARG A 41 5.48 -8.91 13.23
N ALA A 42 5.92 -9.94 13.92
CA ALA A 42 7.28 -10.45 13.79
C ALA A 42 7.61 -10.91 12.35
N PRO A 43 6.75 -11.69 11.64
CA PRO A 43 6.98 -11.98 10.23
C PRO A 43 7.00 -10.73 9.33
N MET A 44 6.13 -9.74 9.59
CA MET A 44 6.17 -8.48 8.84
C MET A 44 7.50 -7.75 9.05
N GLU A 45 7.99 -7.65 10.28
CA GLU A 45 9.28 -7.01 10.60
C GLU A 45 10.45 -7.76 9.92
N GLN A 46 10.43 -9.09 9.88
CA GLN A 46 11.42 -9.91 9.16
C GLN A 46 11.39 -9.62 7.66
N LEU A 47 10.20 -9.61 7.04
CA LEU A 47 10.05 -9.27 5.63
C LEU A 47 10.60 -7.87 5.33
N LEU A 48 10.23 -6.88 6.13
CA LEU A 48 10.66 -5.50 5.94
C LEU A 48 12.19 -5.34 6.08
N ALA A 49 12.80 -6.07 7.00
CA ALA A 49 14.27 -6.07 7.16
C ALA A 49 14.97 -6.61 5.90
N GLU A 50 14.41 -7.64 5.25
CA GLU A 50 14.96 -8.19 4.01
C GLU A 50 14.68 -7.31 2.77
N LEU A 51 13.67 -6.46 2.81
CA LEU A 51 13.32 -5.56 1.71
C LEU A 51 14.04 -4.20 1.78
N ALA A 52 14.55 -3.82 2.96
CA ALA A 52 15.06 -2.47 3.20
C ALA A 52 16.28 -2.09 2.34
N ASP A 53 17.15 -3.03 2.00
CA ASP A 53 18.32 -2.78 1.16
C ASP A 53 17.94 -2.37 -0.27
N GLU A 54 16.86 -2.92 -0.80
CA GLU A 54 16.43 -2.64 -2.18
C GLU A 54 15.39 -1.49 -2.25
N PHE A 55 14.44 -1.44 -1.30
CA PHE A 55 13.29 -0.53 -1.37
C PHE A 55 13.37 0.64 -0.38
N GLY A 56 14.46 0.74 0.38
CA GLY A 56 14.70 1.81 1.34
C GLY A 56 14.11 1.54 2.74
N PRO A 57 14.27 2.50 3.67
CA PRO A 57 13.89 2.31 5.05
C PRO A 57 12.40 2.03 5.21
N ALA A 58 12.08 1.07 6.06
CA ALA A 58 10.71 0.63 6.31
C ALA A 58 10.08 1.38 7.48
N LYS A 59 8.78 1.67 7.37
CA LYS A 59 7.95 2.19 8.45
C LYS A 59 6.72 1.30 8.63
N LEU A 60 6.76 0.45 9.65
CA LEU A 60 5.61 -0.36 10.06
C LEU A 60 4.58 0.53 10.77
N PHE A 61 3.31 0.44 10.38
CA PHE A 61 2.24 1.22 10.98
C PHE A 61 1.77 0.57 12.28
N ARG A 62 1.45 1.43 13.27
CA ARG A 62 0.83 0.99 14.52
C ARG A 62 -0.55 0.34 14.25
N PRO A 63 -0.94 -0.68 15.03
CA PRO A 63 -2.23 -1.36 14.85
C PRO A 63 -3.44 -0.53 15.29
N TYR A 64 -3.24 0.52 16.06
CA TYR A 64 -4.31 1.36 16.60
C TYR A 64 -4.81 2.38 15.56
N ARG A 65 -6.14 2.58 15.51
CA ARG A 65 -6.76 3.66 14.73
C ARG A 65 -6.80 4.97 15.53
N ASP A 66 -6.74 6.08 14.83
CA ASP A 66 -7.12 7.37 15.40
C ASP A 66 -8.62 7.60 15.12
N VAL A 67 -9.44 7.31 16.14
CA VAL A 67 -10.90 7.34 16.02
C VAL A 67 -11.52 8.68 16.41
N ARG A 68 -10.70 9.70 16.73
CA ARG A 68 -11.22 10.98 17.23
C ARG A 68 -12.18 11.65 16.25
N PHE A 69 -11.86 11.63 14.96
CA PHE A 69 -12.64 12.26 13.89
C PHE A 69 -13.27 11.26 12.91
N SER A 70 -13.19 9.95 13.19
CA SER A 70 -13.76 8.91 12.35
C SER A 70 -15.19 8.56 12.76
N SER A 71 -16.05 8.28 11.78
CA SER A 71 -17.35 7.64 12.01
C SER A 71 -17.20 6.19 12.47
N ASP A 72 -16.20 5.49 11.95
CA ASP A 72 -15.81 4.15 12.42
C ASP A 72 -15.02 4.27 13.73
N LYS A 73 -15.61 3.76 14.82
CA LYS A 73 -15.06 3.78 16.18
C LYS A 73 -14.30 2.51 16.55
N THR A 74 -14.10 1.56 15.63
CA THR A 74 -13.30 0.38 15.90
C THR A 74 -11.85 0.76 16.23
N PRO A 75 -11.30 0.31 17.38
CA PRO A 75 -10.03 0.81 17.88
C PRO A 75 -8.81 0.26 17.14
N TYR A 76 -8.93 -0.88 16.47
CA TYR A 76 -7.81 -1.57 15.83
C TYR A 76 -7.98 -1.65 14.31
N LYS A 77 -6.85 -1.58 13.61
CA LYS A 77 -6.79 -1.85 12.17
C LYS A 77 -6.88 -3.35 11.95
N THR A 78 -7.64 -3.75 10.96
CA THR A 78 -7.73 -5.15 10.49
C THR A 78 -6.63 -5.49 9.47
N THR A 79 -5.56 -4.72 9.46
CA THR A 79 -4.41 -4.90 8.58
C THR A 79 -3.11 -4.59 9.29
N CYS A 80 -2.07 -5.38 9.05
CA CYS A 80 -0.68 -5.05 9.34
C CYS A 80 -0.06 -4.50 8.05
N ALA A 81 0.42 -3.26 8.07
CA ALA A 81 0.89 -2.61 6.86
C ALA A 81 2.11 -1.73 7.11
N ALA A 82 2.93 -1.59 6.07
CA ALA A 82 4.14 -0.78 6.11
C ALA A 82 4.38 -0.06 4.78
N THR A 83 5.12 1.04 4.83
CA THR A 83 5.75 1.67 3.66
C THR A 83 7.26 1.43 3.68
N LEU A 84 7.88 1.44 2.49
CA LEU A 84 9.33 1.43 2.32
C LEU A 84 9.73 2.58 1.40
N GLY A 85 10.92 3.13 1.66
CA GLY A 85 11.41 4.32 0.96
C GLY A 85 10.94 5.63 1.60
N SER A 86 11.18 6.73 0.89
CA SER A 86 10.85 8.09 1.34
C SER A 86 10.30 8.92 0.18
N GLY A 87 9.66 10.05 0.49
CA GLY A 87 9.10 10.94 -0.52
C GLY A 87 7.73 10.48 -1.06
N PRO A 88 7.31 11.02 -2.22
CA PRO A 88 5.97 10.80 -2.76
C PRO A 88 5.77 9.42 -3.40
N GLY A 89 6.85 8.75 -3.85
CA GLY A 89 6.79 7.42 -4.46
C GLY A 89 7.29 6.35 -3.49
N GLN A 90 6.43 5.85 -2.60
CA GLN A 90 6.78 4.82 -1.63
C GLN A 90 6.25 3.46 -2.04
N ALA A 91 7.02 2.41 -1.74
CA ALA A 91 6.52 1.04 -1.77
C ALA A 91 5.61 0.80 -0.56
N TYR A 92 4.64 -0.11 -0.72
CA TYR A 92 3.66 -0.43 0.31
C TYR A 92 3.40 -1.93 0.34
N VAL A 93 3.29 -2.49 1.54
CA VAL A 93 2.93 -3.89 1.79
C VAL A 93 1.86 -3.94 2.87
N SER A 94 0.86 -4.79 2.71
CA SER A 94 -0.14 -5.04 3.75
C SER A 94 -0.58 -6.50 3.78
N PHE A 95 -0.89 -6.96 5.00
CA PHE A 95 -1.40 -8.29 5.32
C PHE A 95 -2.70 -8.15 6.11
N SER A 96 -3.71 -8.97 5.79
CA SER A 96 -5.02 -9.00 6.46
C SER A 96 -5.62 -10.41 6.40
N ALA A 97 -6.85 -10.58 6.91
CA ALA A 97 -7.65 -11.80 6.70
C ALA A 97 -7.95 -12.07 5.22
N ASP A 98 -8.00 -11.04 4.36
CA ASP A 98 -8.23 -11.20 2.92
C ASP A 98 -6.98 -11.66 2.16
N GLY A 99 -5.81 -11.60 2.79
CA GLY A 99 -4.54 -12.02 2.22
C GLY A 99 -3.45 -10.95 2.24
N LEU A 100 -2.58 -10.99 1.24
CA LEU A 100 -1.39 -10.14 1.09
C LEU A 100 -1.59 -9.17 -0.06
N SER A 101 -1.13 -7.93 0.12
CA SER A 101 -1.12 -6.92 -0.94
C SER A 101 0.22 -6.20 -0.98
N ALA A 102 0.69 -5.85 -2.17
CA ALA A 102 1.90 -5.06 -2.36
C ALA A 102 1.77 -4.14 -3.58
N GLY A 103 2.41 -2.99 -3.50
CA GLY A 103 2.39 -1.99 -4.57
C GLY A 103 3.17 -0.74 -4.20
N GLY A 104 2.71 0.41 -4.67
CA GLY A 104 3.38 1.67 -4.35
C GLY A 104 2.66 2.88 -4.92
N GLY A 105 3.19 4.04 -4.63
CA GLY A 105 2.67 5.30 -5.13
C GLY A 105 2.43 6.35 -4.06
N LEU A 106 1.61 7.33 -4.42
CA LEU A 106 1.21 8.47 -3.59
C LEU A 106 -0.30 8.40 -3.35
N TYR A 107 -0.70 7.77 -2.23
CA TYR A 107 -2.11 7.51 -1.92
C TYR A 107 -2.87 8.77 -1.46
N MET A 108 -2.28 9.53 -0.54
CA MET A 108 -2.91 10.70 0.08
C MET A 108 -1.91 11.86 0.15
N PRO A 109 -1.71 12.61 -0.97
CA PRO A 109 -0.85 13.77 -1.01
C PRO A 109 -1.40 14.94 -0.19
N ASP A 110 -0.53 15.81 0.28
CA ASP A 110 -0.93 17.14 0.68
C ASP A 110 -1.34 18.01 -0.54
N SER A 111 -1.83 19.20 -0.27
CA SER A 111 -2.32 20.10 -1.33
C SER A 111 -1.22 20.50 -2.33
N ALA A 112 0.01 20.69 -1.87
CA ALA A 112 1.13 21.09 -2.72
C ALA A 112 1.58 19.94 -3.62
N ALA A 113 1.70 18.73 -3.08
CA ALA A 113 2.00 17.53 -3.85
C ALA A 113 0.90 17.21 -4.87
N LEU A 114 -0.39 17.39 -4.50
CA LEU A 114 -1.50 17.21 -5.44
C LEU A 114 -1.45 18.21 -6.59
N GLN A 115 -1.08 19.46 -6.34
CA GLN A 115 -0.91 20.46 -7.39
C GLN A 115 0.22 20.09 -8.34
N ARG A 116 1.39 19.67 -7.80
CA ARG A 116 2.52 19.18 -8.62
C ARG A 116 2.13 17.96 -9.44
N TYR A 117 1.43 16.99 -8.83
CA TYR A 117 0.91 15.82 -9.54
C TYR A 117 0.04 16.22 -10.73
N ARG A 118 -0.96 17.07 -10.53
CA ARG A 118 -1.85 17.52 -11.61
C ARG A 118 -1.10 18.28 -12.70
N ALA A 119 -0.20 19.19 -12.33
CA ALA A 119 0.63 19.90 -13.28
C ALA A 119 1.50 18.93 -14.11
N ALA A 120 2.04 17.89 -13.50
CA ALA A 120 2.84 16.88 -14.19
C ALA A 120 1.98 16.01 -15.14
N VAL A 121 0.76 15.65 -14.75
CA VAL A 121 -0.18 14.90 -15.59
C VAL A 121 -0.66 15.72 -16.79
N THR A 122 -0.82 17.03 -16.62
CA THR A 122 -1.26 17.94 -17.70
C THR A 122 -0.17 18.14 -18.77
N ARG A 123 1.11 18.19 -18.37
CA ARG A 123 2.23 18.30 -19.33
C ARG A 123 2.26 17.09 -20.26
N GLU A 124 2.50 17.32 -21.57
CA GLU A 124 2.42 16.24 -22.57
C GLU A 124 3.38 15.10 -22.27
N LYS A 125 4.67 15.38 -22.11
CA LYS A 125 5.71 14.36 -21.93
C LYS A 125 5.50 13.54 -20.65
N SER A 126 5.41 14.19 -19.49
CA SER A 126 5.29 13.49 -18.21
C SER A 126 3.90 12.85 -18.03
N GLY A 127 2.84 13.46 -18.57
CA GLY A 127 1.51 12.88 -18.51
C GLY A 127 1.34 11.64 -19.40
N ALA A 128 1.92 11.64 -20.62
CA ALA A 128 1.94 10.47 -21.49
C ALA A 128 2.77 9.33 -20.86
N GLU A 129 3.92 9.65 -20.26
CA GLU A 129 4.73 8.67 -19.53
C GLU A 129 3.93 8.02 -18.39
N LEU A 130 3.24 8.82 -17.55
CA LEU A 130 2.41 8.26 -16.48
C LEU A 130 1.29 7.38 -17.01
N ALA A 131 0.62 7.81 -18.08
CA ALA A 131 -0.45 7.03 -18.71
C ALA A 131 0.04 5.66 -19.18
N ALA A 132 1.21 5.60 -19.80
CA ALA A 132 1.85 4.35 -20.23
C ALA A 132 2.22 3.45 -19.03
N ILE A 133 2.81 4.02 -17.96
CA ILE A 133 3.14 3.28 -16.72
C ILE A 133 1.87 2.68 -16.11
N VAL A 134 0.82 3.48 -15.95
CA VAL A 134 -0.44 3.02 -15.34
C VAL A 134 -1.12 1.95 -16.19
N LEU A 135 -1.08 2.07 -17.53
CA LEU A 135 -1.62 1.04 -18.43
C LEU A 135 -0.87 -0.28 -18.25
N ALA A 136 0.46 -0.27 -18.32
CA ALA A 136 1.27 -1.47 -18.12
C ALA A 136 1.03 -2.15 -16.76
N LEU A 137 0.88 -1.35 -15.69
CA LEU A 137 0.56 -1.88 -14.36
C LEU A 137 -0.83 -2.53 -14.30
N ARG A 138 -1.83 -1.94 -14.96
CA ARG A 138 -3.17 -2.54 -15.06
C ARG A 138 -3.15 -3.87 -15.82
N GLU A 139 -2.42 -3.94 -16.93
CA GLU A 139 -2.20 -5.18 -17.70
C GLU A 139 -1.48 -6.24 -16.87
N ALA A 140 -0.57 -5.84 -15.97
CA ALA A 140 0.10 -6.72 -15.00
C ALA A 140 -0.79 -7.12 -13.79
N GLY A 141 -2.07 -6.71 -13.78
CA GLY A 141 -3.05 -7.06 -12.76
C GLY A 141 -3.00 -6.19 -11.51
N PHE A 142 -2.50 -4.95 -11.60
CA PHE A 142 -2.60 -3.97 -10.52
C PHE A 142 -3.90 -3.18 -10.62
N THR A 143 -4.47 -2.87 -9.46
CA THR A 143 -5.56 -1.90 -9.34
C THR A 143 -4.99 -0.53 -9.02
N THR A 144 -5.45 0.50 -9.75
CA THR A 144 -5.14 1.90 -9.42
C THR A 144 -6.03 2.38 -8.29
N MET A 145 -5.47 3.17 -7.38
CA MET A 145 -6.17 3.70 -6.22
C MET A 145 -5.68 5.10 -5.83
N ALA A 146 -6.53 5.83 -5.14
CA ALA A 146 -6.21 7.08 -4.47
C ALA A 146 -7.14 7.21 -3.25
N HIS A 147 -6.79 8.09 -2.31
CA HIS A 147 -7.66 8.36 -1.16
C HIS A 147 -9.04 8.86 -1.61
N GLU A 148 -9.09 9.65 -2.68
CA GLU A 148 -10.32 10.16 -3.26
C GLU A 148 -10.18 10.26 -4.79
N VAL A 149 -11.27 9.94 -5.49
CA VAL A 149 -11.41 10.15 -6.94
C VAL A 149 -12.59 11.09 -7.20
N LEU A 150 -12.34 12.21 -7.86
CA LEU A 150 -13.36 13.20 -8.19
C LEU A 150 -14.37 12.63 -9.20
N LYS A 151 -15.64 12.95 -9.02
CA LYS A 151 -16.71 12.59 -9.99
C LYS A 151 -16.62 13.42 -11.28
N THR A 152 -16.11 14.65 -11.18
CA THR A 152 -15.99 15.60 -12.30
C THR A 152 -14.55 16.03 -12.50
N ALA A 153 -14.26 16.73 -13.59
CA ALA A 153 -12.95 17.31 -13.84
C ALA A 153 -12.50 18.23 -12.68
N PRO A 154 -11.22 18.24 -12.30
CA PRO A 154 -10.69 19.22 -11.37
C PRO A 154 -10.87 20.64 -11.89
N ARG A 155 -11.02 21.60 -10.98
CA ARG A 155 -11.16 23.03 -11.35
C ARG A 155 -9.99 23.46 -12.25
N GLY A 156 -10.31 24.11 -13.36
CA GLY A 156 -9.32 24.58 -14.34
C GLY A 156 -8.84 23.52 -15.33
N THR A 157 -9.44 22.32 -15.32
CA THR A 157 -9.14 21.25 -16.28
C THR A 157 -10.33 21.04 -17.20
N ALA A 158 -10.08 20.92 -18.52
CA ALA A 158 -11.11 20.60 -19.50
C ALA A 158 -11.67 19.20 -19.26
N ALA A 159 -12.99 19.03 -19.38
CA ALA A 159 -13.64 17.74 -19.10
C ALA A 159 -13.27 16.65 -20.12
N ASP A 160 -12.86 17.04 -21.31
CA ASP A 160 -12.41 16.18 -22.41
C ASP A 160 -10.87 16.00 -22.47
N HIS A 161 -10.16 16.43 -21.43
CA HIS A 161 -8.70 16.26 -21.39
C HIS A 161 -8.33 14.77 -21.56
N PRO A 162 -7.37 14.42 -22.44
CA PRO A 162 -7.06 13.02 -22.80
C PRO A 162 -6.62 12.15 -21.60
N ARG A 163 -6.17 12.77 -20.52
CA ARG A 163 -5.75 12.10 -19.27
C ARG A 163 -6.69 12.46 -18.09
N ILE A 164 -7.97 12.74 -18.38
CA ILE A 164 -8.93 13.19 -17.35
C ILE A 164 -9.09 12.16 -16.22
N ASP A 165 -9.04 10.87 -16.53
CA ASP A 165 -9.14 9.82 -15.53
C ASP A 165 -8.00 9.88 -14.50
N LEU A 166 -6.77 10.17 -14.93
CA LEU A 166 -5.63 10.36 -14.02
C LEU A 166 -5.79 11.65 -13.21
N LEU A 167 -6.29 12.73 -13.81
CA LEU A 167 -6.47 14.03 -13.17
C LEU A 167 -7.57 14.02 -12.11
N ARG A 168 -8.56 13.13 -12.23
CA ARG A 168 -9.63 12.97 -11.22
C ARG A 168 -9.13 12.32 -9.94
N HIS A 169 -8.04 11.57 -9.99
CA HIS A 169 -7.44 10.97 -8.80
C HIS A 169 -6.76 12.05 -7.95
N LYS A 170 -7.04 12.04 -6.63
CA LYS A 170 -6.32 12.84 -5.64
C LYS A 170 -5.11 12.08 -5.11
N GLY A 171 -4.19 11.74 -5.97
CA GLY A 171 -3.03 10.90 -5.80
C GLY A 171 -2.98 9.78 -6.84
N MET A 172 -1.91 9.01 -6.85
CA MET A 172 -1.77 7.83 -7.73
C MET A 172 -0.99 6.76 -6.98
N ALA A 173 -1.67 5.68 -6.68
CA ALA A 173 -1.08 4.47 -6.14
C ALA A 173 -1.60 3.25 -6.90
N VAL A 174 -0.84 2.18 -6.85
CA VAL A 174 -1.20 0.89 -7.43
C VAL A 174 -1.01 -0.21 -6.41
N MET A 175 -1.88 -1.22 -6.48
CA MET A 175 -1.85 -2.35 -5.57
C MET A 175 -2.15 -3.64 -6.32
N LYS A 176 -1.35 -4.67 -6.05
CA LYS A 176 -1.63 -6.04 -6.42
C LYS A 176 -1.97 -6.83 -5.17
N ALA A 177 -3.10 -7.52 -5.18
CA ALA A 177 -3.59 -8.30 -4.05
C ALA A 177 -3.61 -9.80 -4.41
N TRP A 178 -3.38 -10.63 -3.42
CA TRP A 178 -3.46 -12.08 -3.52
C TRP A 178 -4.29 -12.62 -2.36
N PRO A 179 -5.27 -13.47 -2.62
CA PRO A 179 -6.07 -14.08 -1.58
C PRO A 179 -5.23 -15.02 -0.71
N VAL A 180 -5.75 -15.32 0.46
CA VAL A 180 -5.16 -16.32 1.37
C VAL A 180 -4.90 -17.64 0.65
N GLY A 181 -3.75 -18.25 0.94
CA GLY A 181 -3.35 -19.54 0.41
C GLY A 181 -2.09 -20.07 1.09
N GLY A 182 -1.85 -21.37 0.98
CA GLY A 182 -0.73 -22.05 1.64
C GLY A 182 0.67 -21.51 1.31
N TRP A 183 0.81 -20.75 0.22
CA TRP A 183 2.05 -20.06 -0.15
C TRP A 183 2.43 -18.95 0.84
N MET A 184 1.46 -18.37 1.57
CA MET A 184 1.70 -17.28 2.53
C MET A 184 2.55 -17.71 3.71
N GLY A 185 2.46 -18.98 4.13
CA GLY A 185 3.30 -19.58 5.16
C GLY A 185 4.70 -19.99 4.69
N THR A 186 5.15 -19.50 3.54
CA THR A 186 6.44 -19.84 2.94
C THR A 186 7.18 -18.60 2.42
N ALA A 187 8.47 -18.73 2.08
CA ALA A 187 9.26 -17.68 1.44
C ALA A 187 8.67 -17.17 0.11
N LYS A 188 7.75 -17.91 -0.55
CA LYS A 188 7.04 -17.47 -1.76
C LYS A 188 6.22 -16.20 -1.54
N ALA A 189 5.84 -15.90 -0.29
CA ALA A 189 5.18 -14.64 0.04
C ALA A 189 6.10 -13.44 -0.25
N LYS A 190 7.38 -13.52 0.15
CA LYS A 190 8.39 -12.49 -0.17
C LYS A 190 8.59 -12.35 -1.68
N ASP A 191 8.71 -13.45 -2.41
CA ASP A 191 8.94 -13.41 -3.86
C ASP A 191 7.81 -12.66 -4.59
N ARG A 192 6.56 -12.86 -4.16
CA ARG A 192 5.40 -12.13 -4.69
C ARG A 192 5.46 -10.64 -4.37
N VAL A 193 5.81 -10.30 -3.13
CA VAL A 193 5.99 -8.90 -2.71
C VAL A 193 7.09 -8.23 -3.54
N VAL A 194 8.29 -8.81 -3.61
CA VAL A 194 9.42 -8.26 -4.36
C VAL A 194 9.04 -8.04 -5.83
N THR A 195 8.41 -9.03 -6.47
CA THR A 195 7.96 -8.92 -7.85
C THR A 195 6.99 -7.75 -8.04
N ALA A 196 6.03 -7.57 -7.14
CA ALA A 196 5.07 -6.48 -7.23
C ALA A 196 5.71 -5.11 -6.96
N LEU A 197 6.60 -5.00 -5.97
CA LEU A 197 7.28 -3.76 -5.67
C LEU A 197 8.20 -3.32 -6.82
N ARG A 198 8.92 -4.26 -7.45
CA ARG A 198 9.72 -3.98 -8.66
C ARG A 198 8.85 -3.54 -9.84
N ALA A 199 7.71 -4.17 -10.05
CA ALA A 199 6.77 -3.75 -11.08
C ALA A 199 6.23 -2.34 -10.84
N ALA A 200 6.01 -1.94 -9.58
CA ALA A 200 5.54 -0.60 -9.21
C ALA A 200 6.65 0.47 -9.20
N ALA A 201 7.93 0.09 -9.28
CA ALA A 201 9.07 1.02 -9.21
C ALA A 201 9.00 2.16 -10.24
N PRO A 202 8.63 1.93 -11.53
CA PRO A 202 8.51 3.02 -12.50
C PRO A 202 7.50 4.10 -12.09
N LEU A 203 6.40 3.74 -11.43
CA LEU A 203 5.45 4.71 -10.88
C LEU A 203 6.07 5.51 -9.73
N ASN A 204 6.77 4.85 -8.81
CA ASN A 204 7.43 5.50 -7.68
C ASN A 204 8.51 6.48 -8.15
N GLU A 205 9.29 6.11 -9.14
CA GLU A 205 10.30 6.96 -9.77
C GLU A 205 9.69 8.16 -10.47
N TRP A 206 8.59 7.94 -11.22
CA TRP A 206 7.85 9.03 -11.86
C TRP A 206 7.33 10.03 -10.83
N LEU A 207 6.75 9.56 -9.73
CA LEU A 207 6.25 10.39 -8.63
C LEU A 207 7.38 11.16 -7.96
N THR A 208 8.50 10.53 -7.69
CA THR A 208 9.68 11.18 -7.10
C THR A 208 10.21 12.31 -7.98
N ARG A 209 10.31 12.08 -9.30
CA ARG A 209 10.81 13.10 -10.25
C ARG A 209 9.85 14.27 -10.46
N ASN A 210 8.55 14.02 -10.42
CA ASN A 210 7.56 15.00 -10.86
C ASN A 210 6.76 15.63 -9.72
N VAL A 211 6.75 15.01 -8.53
CA VAL A 211 5.95 15.43 -7.38
C VAL A 211 6.80 15.69 -6.14
N GLY A 212 8.01 15.15 -6.10
CA GLY A 212 9.00 15.37 -5.03
C GLY A 212 9.48 16.79 -4.85
#